data_b62aea323cfbc0f4ec514b941bbf6615
#
_entry.id   b62aea323cfbc0f4ec514b941bbf6615
#
_cell.length_a   1.000
_cell.length_b   1.000
_cell.length_c   1.000
_cell.angle_alpha   90.00
_cell.angle_beta   90.00
_cell.angle_gamma   90.00
#
_symmetry.space_group_name_H-M   'P 1'
#
loop_
_entity.id
_entity.type
_entity.pdbx_description
1 polymer ?
#
loop_
_entity_poly.entity_id
_entity_poly.type
_entity_poly.pdbx_seq_one_letter_code
_entity_poly.pdbx_strand_id
1 'polypeptide(L)'
;MMKGFYALLLALSILLCFVACSTNPVINTDPSTQATQATTGNTSTASTGTAATTVTTAPTQTTAPTVTTAPTVTTAPTVTTAPTVTTAPTVTTAPTVTTAPTVTTAPTVTTAPTVTTAPTQTTAPVHTHTYSDATCTKPATCSCGATKGSALGHDYADATCTKPATCKICRATKGTVLPHEYGEATCTKPATCKNCVATKGSPSDHKNVLGKCIYCGDSDEVYCPKLYFTGNMTGMTSKKDIREITFEYQSGKQIIRGAAKIKVQGTSSLSYDKKNYTINFYENKNYAKKMGVDVGWGAQDEYCLKANWIDKTHARNVVTARLAAEMQAKYGLFEMAPHNGTIDGFPIEVYINGSFHGLYTMNIPKDAWMFGMDEDNPNHIVICGDNWNDPVLFKAIPEDLEDWAVEVGPEDDATLAKVRRLVKFVIESTDEEFKANFSQYLNLDSTLNYYVMMNFAFMNDNYGKNMLLATYDGKVWYPTLYDLDTTWGTHWTGTKLYDYEKSFIWATNSSSTSSVLWQRVEKLYKKEIVDRYFELRATVLDEDHVLDAFADFQASIPDDVQAQETARWDSAETPIPGYPITQIEEYLDTYVPRLDQKFRGWLTA
;
A
#
# COMPACT_ATOMS: atom_id res chain seq x y z
N MET A 1 -4.85 12.44 -34.48
CA MET A 1 -4.57 13.77 -35.04
C MET A 1 -4.47 14.85 -33.94
N MET A 2 -4.21 14.48 -32.68
CA MET A 2 -4.05 15.43 -31.56
C MET A 2 -2.67 15.38 -30.88
N LYS A 3 -1.75 14.56 -31.34
CA LYS A 3 -0.34 14.54 -30.85
C LYS A 3 0.58 15.56 -31.54
N GLY A 4 0.11 16.37 -32.46
CA GLY A 4 0.92 17.36 -33.21
C GLY A 4 0.81 18.80 -32.75
N PHE A 5 -0.03 19.13 -31.76
CA PHE A 5 -0.28 20.52 -31.39
C PHE A 5 0.45 20.98 -30.12
N TYR A 6 0.93 20.02 -29.30
CA TYR A 6 1.69 20.36 -28.10
C TYR A 6 3.19 20.56 -28.32
N ALA A 7 3.74 20.00 -29.40
CA ALA A 7 5.17 20.16 -29.74
C ALA A 7 5.55 21.55 -30.28
N LEU A 8 4.58 22.37 -30.67
CA LEU A 8 4.87 23.68 -31.29
C LEU A 8 4.84 24.86 -30.29
N LEU A 9 4.32 24.66 -29.08
CA LEU A 9 4.30 25.69 -28.02
C LEU A 9 5.52 25.61 -27.09
N LEU A 10 6.22 24.47 -27.04
CA LEU A 10 7.43 24.31 -26.22
C LEU A 10 8.70 24.84 -26.90
N ALA A 11 8.71 25.04 -28.22
CA ALA A 11 9.87 25.50 -28.96
C ALA A 11 10.09 27.03 -28.97
N LEU A 12 9.18 27.82 -28.41
CA LEU A 12 9.28 29.29 -28.42
C LEU A 12 9.70 29.90 -27.08
N SER A 13 9.90 29.10 -26.03
CA SER A 13 10.30 29.59 -24.69
C SER A 13 11.78 29.40 -24.36
N ILE A 14 12.58 28.80 -25.24
CA ILE A 14 13.98 28.44 -24.94
C ILE A 14 15.00 29.44 -25.55
N LEU A 15 14.56 30.57 -26.14
CA LEU A 15 15.50 31.46 -26.84
C LEU A 15 15.75 32.82 -26.15
N LEU A 16 15.59 32.96 -24.86
CA LEU A 16 15.94 34.20 -24.14
C LEU A 16 16.46 33.90 -22.73
N CYS A 17 17.67 33.40 -22.60
CA CYS A 17 18.57 33.59 -21.43
C CYS A 17 19.91 32.86 -21.62
N PHE A 18 20.73 33.40 -22.50
CA PHE A 18 22.19 33.22 -22.41
C PHE A 18 22.80 34.62 -22.40
N VAL A 19 23.36 35.03 -21.27
CA VAL A 19 24.63 35.80 -21.16
C VAL A 19 24.91 36.11 -19.68
N ALA A 20 26.11 35.80 -19.27
CA ALA A 20 26.93 36.22 -18.12
C ALA A 20 27.11 35.11 -17.05
N CYS A 21 28.15 34.42 -17.12
CA CYS A 21 29.59 34.57 -16.88
C CYS A 21 30.03 34.55 -15.40
N SER A 22 30.64 33.40 -15.05
CA SER A 22 31.91 33.17 -14.31
C SER A 22 32.02 33.58 -12.83
N THR A 23 32.35 32.68 -11.98
CA THR A 23 33.61 32.32 -11.29
C THR A 23 33.38 31.69 -9.94
N ASN A 24 34.06 30.58 -9.70
CA ASN A 24 34.19 29.79 -8.47
C ASN A 24 34.75 30.61 -7.28
N PRO A 25 34.73 30.11 -6.01
CA PRO A 25 35.26 28.79 -5.66
C PRO A 25 34.49 27.96 -4.61
N VAL A 26 34.81 26.69 -4.63
CA VAL A 26 34.55 25.60 -3.66
C VAL A 26 34.92 26.00 -2.23
N ILE A 27 33.99 25.77 -1.28
CA ILE A 27 34.35 25.48 0.11
C ILE A 27 33.48 24.31 0.59
N ASN A 28 34.17 23.22 0.84
CA ASN A 28 33.73 22.00 1.48
C ASN A 28 33.84 22.21 3.00
N THR A 29 32.78 22.09 3.78
CA THR A 29 32.88 21.93 5.22
C THR A 29 31.75 21.03 5.73
N ASP A 30 32.14 19.84 6.03
CA ASP A 30 31.45 18.86 6.88
C ASP A 30 31.51 19.34 8.35
N PRO A 31 30.45 19.32 9.14
CA PRO A 31 30.53 19.52 10.57
C PRO A 31 30.15 18.24 11.35
N SER A 32 31.15 17.46 11.63
CA SER A 32 31.14 16.60 12.82
C SER A 32 32.38 16.93 13.64
N THR A 33 32.19 17.42 14.87
CA THR A 33 32.88 16.95 16.09
C THR A 33 32.70 17.92 17.26
N GLN A 34 32.08 17.41 18.30
CA GLN A 34 32.36 17.45 19.73
C GLN A 34 32.97 18.69 20.40
N ALA A 35 32.29 19.01 21.51
CA ALA A 35 32.72 19.84 22.61
C ALA A 35 33.98 19.33 23.33
N THR A 36 34.83 20.21 23.72
CA THR A 36 35.67 20.05 24.91
C THR A 36 35.87 21.39 25.63
N GLN A 37 35.78 21.30 26.93
CA GLN A 37 35.94 22.35 27.94
C GLN A 37 37.30 23.06 27.89
N ALA A 38 37.30 24.32 28.28
CA ALA A 38 38.39 24.88 29.08
C ALA A 38 37.96 26.19 29.77
N THR A 39 38.23 26.20 31.01
CA THR A 39 38.13 27.15 32.10
C THR A 39 39.04 28.40 31.98
N THR A 40 38.66 29.39 32.80
CA THR A 40 39.39 30.54 33.39
C THR A 40 39.00 31.88 32.79
N GLY A 41 38.71 32.89 33.54
CA GLY A 41 38.76 33.29 34.94
C GLY A 41 38.52 34.79 35.08
N ASN A 42 37.94 35.20 36.19
CA ASN A 42 38.03 36.49 36.88
C ASN A 42 37.77 37.81 36.15
N THR A 43 36.98 38.73 36.63
CA THR A 43 37.01 39.45 37.95
C THR A 43 35.80 40.38 38.06
N SER A 44 35.15 40.35 39.21
CA SER A 44 34.86 41.45 40.15
C SER A 44 34.11 42.69 39.69
N THR A 45 32.95 42.97 40.25
CA THR A 45 32.77 43.98 41.29
C THR A 45 31.38 43.96 41.92
N ALA A 46 31.34 44.25 43.20
CA ALA A 46 30.22 44.18 44.13
C ALA A 46 29.27 45.39 44.05
N SER A 47 28.02 45.22 44.51
CA SER A 47 27.42 46.15 45.51
C SER A 47 26.09 45.60 46.04
N THR A 48 26.12 45.26 47.29
CA THR A 48 25.25 45.58 48.45
C THR A 48 23.74 45.65 48.31
N GLY A 49 23.06 44.90 49.16
CA GLY A 49 21.90 45.41 49.87
C GLY A 49 20.80 44.43 50.27
N THR A 50 20.89 44.01 51.51
CA THR A 50 19.87 43.87 52.56
C THR A 50 18.98 42.61 52.58
N ALA A 51 19.16 41.91 53.72
CA ALA A 51 18.45 40.74 54.20
C ALA A 51 17.04 41.04 54.74
N ALA A 52 16.14 40.07 54.61
CA ALA A 52 15.02 39.89 55.50
C ALA A 52 14.75 38.41 55.71
N THR A 53 14.93 37.97 56.91
CA THR A 53 14.71 36.66 57.49
C THR A 53 13.22 36.45 57.71
N THR A 54 12.63 35.34 57.32
CA THR A 54 11.39 34.84 57.94
C THR A 54 11.41 33.31 58.03
N VAL A 55 11.14 32.86 59.23
CA VAL A 55 11.18 31.50 59.76
C VAL A 55 10.00 30.69 59.21
N THR A 56 10.23 29.47 58.78
CA THR A 56 9.18 28.54 58.35
C THR A 56 9.00 27.47 59.44
N THR A 57 7.81 27.36 59.99
CA THR A 57 7.38 26.25 60.86
C THR A 57 6.68 25.17 60.02
N ALA A 58 7.03 23.91 60.26
CA ALA A 58 6.42 22.73 59.65
C ALA A 58 5.02 22.46 60.21
N PRO A 59 4.06 21.96 59.42
CA PRO A 59 2.81 21.45 59.94
C PRO A 59 2.86 19.94 60.26
N THR A 60 2.24 19.63 61.34
CA THR A 60 2.07 18.39 62.09
C THR A 60 1.22 17.37 61.33
N GLN A 61 1.55 16.08 61.48
CA GLN A 61 0.78 14.93 61.02
C GLN A 61 -0.66 14.93 61.55
N THR A 62 -1.62 14.61 60.67
CA THR A 62 -3.01 14.30 61.06
C THR A 62 -3.34 12.87 60.67
N THR A 63 -3.93 12.21 61.63
CA THR A 63 -4.31 10.80 61.77
C THR A 63 -5.16 10.22 60.66
N ALA A 64 -4.98 8.91 60.39
CA ALA A 64 -5.74 8.08 59.46
C ALA A 64 -7.24 7.96 59.81
N PRO A 65 -8.16 7.90 58.83
CA PRO A 65 -9.53 7.59 59.07
C PRO A 65 -9.79 6.06 59.15
N THR A 66 -10.69 5.70 60.03
CA THR A 66 -11.16 4.39 60.46
C THR A 66 -11.82 3.61 59.34
N VAL A 67 -11.52 2.31 59.24
CA VAL A 67 -12.13 1.31 58.36
C VAL A 67 -13.64 1.23 58.64
N THR A 68 -14.46 1.44 57.57
CA THR A 68 -15.88 1.20 57.59
C THR A 68 -16.20 -0.08 56.78
N THR A 69 -16.98 -0.91 57.38
CA THR A 69 -17.39 -2.27 57.02
C THR A 69 -17.81 -2.48 55.56
N ALA A 70 -17.42 -3.67 55.04
CA ALA A 70 -17.79 -4.18 53.71
C ALA A 70 -19.32 -4.32 53.50
N PRO A 71 -19.83 -4.03 52.30
CA PRO A 71 -21.22 -4.34 51.96
C PRO A 71 -21.41 -5.84 51.67
N THR A 72 -22.54 -6.34 52.09
CA THR A 72 -23.04 -7.72 52.02
C THR A 72 -23.14 -8.20 50.57
N VAL A 73 -22.64 -9.40 50.32
CA VAL A 73 -22.75 -10.13 49.04
C VAL A 73 -24.22 -10.35 48.70
N THR A 74 -24.71 -9.79 47.62
CA THR A 74 -26.00 -10.07 47.00
C THR A 74 -25.82 -11.17 45.96
N THR A 75 -26.67 -12.17 46.06
CA THR A 75 -26.69 -13.42 45.28
C THR A 75 -26.48 -13.27 43.78
N ALA A 76 -25.65 -14.17 43.20
CA ALA A 76 -25.40 -14.34 41.78
C ALA A 76 -26.70 -14.55 40.97
N PRO A 77 -26.80 -13.99 39.74
CA PRO A 77 -27.90 -14.31 38.84
C PRO A 77 -27.73 -15.72 38.27
N THR A 78 -28.87 -16.41 38.18
CA THR A 78 -29.03 -17.77 37.64
C THR A 78 -28.49 -17.88 36.23
N VAL A 79 -27.62 -18.88 36.02
CA VAL A 79 -27.07 -19.25 34.70
C VAL A 79 -28.24 -19.65 33.79
N THR A 80 -28.48 -18.87 32.74
CA THR A 80 -29.40 -19.24 31.66
C THR A 80 -28.62 -20.15 30.69
N THR A 81 -29.21 -21.30 30.41
CA THR A 81 -28.65 -22.38 29.58
C THR A 81 -28.05 -21.90 28.26
N ALA A 82 -26.86 -22.39 27.93
CA ALA A 82 -26.16 -22.21 26.65
C ALA A 82 -27.06 -22.67 25.47
N PRO A 83 -26.98 -21.98 24.31
CA PRO A 83 -27.64 -22.44 23.10
C PRO A 83 -26.99 -23.73 22.59
N THR A 84 -27.84 -24.67 22.18
CA THR A 84 -27.48 -25.98 21.63
C THR A 84 -26.55 -25.79 20.40
N VAL A 85 -25.38 -26.42 20.46
CA VAL A 85 -24.44 -26.51 19.33
C VAL A 85 -25.13 -27.28 18.20
N THR A 86 -25.40 -26.60 17.08
CA THR A 86 -25.85 -27.24 15.84
C THR A 86 -24.67 -27.98 15.24
N THR A 87 -24.83 -29.27 15.03
CA THR A 87 -23.81 -30.18 14.50
C THR A 87 -23.25 -29.71 13.17
N ALA A 88 -21.93 -29.78 13.04
CA ALA A 88 -21.20 -29.53 11.81
C ALA A 88 -21.70 -30.44 10.65
N PRO A 89 -21.69 -29.98 9.39
CA PRO A 89 -22.06 -30.79 8.26
C PRO A 89 -21.06 -31.94 8.09
N THR A 90 -21.58 -33.14 7.88
CA THR A 90 -20.82 -34.37 7.65
C THR A 90 -19.95 -34.23 6.41
N VAL A 91 -18.64 -34.45 6.57
CA VAL A 91 -17.68 -34.55 5.47
C VAL A 91 -18.08 -35.76 4.61
N THR A 92 -18.50 -35.50 3.37
CA THR A 92 -18.75 -36.54 2.37
C THR A 92 -17.43 -37.13 1.94
N THR A 93 -17.26 -38.42 2.17
CA THR A 93 -16.08 -39.21 1.81
C THR A 93 -15.79 -39.13 0.31
N ALA A 94 -14.52 -39.05 -0.04
CA ALA A 94 -14.00 -39.10 -1.41
C ALA A 94 -14.48 -40.38 -2.14
N PRO A 95 -14.73 -40.34 -3.45
CA PRO A 95 -15.12 -41.51 -4.22
C PRO A 95 -13.99 -42.53 -4.27
N THR A 96 -14.32 -43.77 -3.98
CA THR A 96 -13.43 -44.93 -4.03
C THR A 96 -12.88 -45.14 -5.44
N VAL A 97 -11.56 -45.25 -5.57
CA VAL A 97 -10.88 -45.62 -6.80
C VAL A 97 -11.32 -47.02 -7.18
N THR A 98 -12.05 -47.16 -8.29
CA THR A 98 -12.43 -48.47 -8.84
C THR A 98 -11.21 -49.10 -9.50
N THR A 99 -10.86 -50.27 -9.03
CA THR A 99 -9.75 -51.10 -9.51
C THR A 99 -9.89 -51.42 -11.01
N ALA A 100 -8.74 -51.46 -11.72
CA ALA A 100 -8.62 -51.84 -13.11
C ALA A 100 -9.24 -53.23 -13.39
N PRO A 101 -9.86 -53.46 -14.56
CA PRO A 101 -10.40 -54.76 -14.92
C PRO A 101 -9.27 -55.78 -15.14
N THR A 102 -9.46 -56.98 -14.58
CA THR A 102 -8.58 -58.14 -14.67
C THR A 102 -8.46 -58.61 -16.12
N VAL A 103 -7.23 -58.81 -16.57
CA VAL A 103 -6.91 -59.41 -17.88
C VAL A 103 -7.45 -60.84 -17.88
N THR A 104 -8.45 -61.11 -18.75
CA THR A 104 -8.97 -62.47 -18.98
C THR A 104 -8.04 -63.20 -19.96
N THR A 105 -7.63 -64.38 -19.55
CA THR A 105 -6.73 -65.28 -20.22
C THR A 105 -7.20 -65.62 -21.66
N ALA A 106 -6.23 -65.80 -22.56
CA ALA A 106 -6.42 -66.21 -23.94
C ALA A 106 -7.18 -67.55 -24.07
N PRO A 107 -8.05 -67.72 -25.06
CA PRO A 107 -8.71 -68.98 -25.33
C PRO A 107 -7.75 -69.99 -25.98
N THR A 108 -7.86 -71.23 -25.52
CA THR A 108 -7.10 -72.40 -25.94
C THR A 108 -7.32 -72.73 -27.43
N VAL A 109 -6.24 -72.97 -28.15
CA VAL A 109 -6.21 -73.44 -29.53
C VAL A 109 -6.90 -74.81 -29.61
N THR A 110 -8.00 -74.89 -30.35
CA THR A 110 -8.65 -76.15 -30.73
C THR A 110 -8.30 -76.50 -32.17
N THR A 111 -7.97 -77.73 -32.36
CA THR A 111 -7.47 -78.45 -33.51
C THR A 111 -8.18 -78.10 -34.86
N ALA A 112 -7.34 -78.13 -35.92
CA ALA A 112 -7.71 -77.90 -37.31
C ALA A 112 -8.79 -78.89 -37.82
N PRO A 113 -9.75 -78.50 -38.58
CA PRO A 113 -10.58 -79.38 -39.39
C PRO A 113 -9.96 -79.62 -40.75
N THR A 114 -10.18 -80.81 -41.22
CA THR A 114 -9.72 -81.47 -42.44
C THR A 114 -10.05 -80.72 -43.72
N VAL A 115 -9.11 -80.70 -44.63
CA VAL A 115 -9.21 -80.18 -46.00
C VAL A 115 -10.37 -80.81 -46.75
N THR A 116 -11.35 -79.99 -47.24
CA THR A 116 -12.30 -80.39 -48.23
C THR A 116 -12.15 -79.45 -49.46
N THR A 117 -12.09 -80.10 -50.59
CA THR A 117 -11.82 -79.53 -51.91
C THR A 117 -12.45 -78.22 -52.26
N ALA A 118 -11.68 -77.36 -52.91
CA ALA A 118 -12.04 -76.03 -53.42
C ALA A 118 -13.21 -76.03 -54.43
N PRO A 119 -14.14 -75.10 -54.31
CA PRO A 119 -14.95 -74.65 -55.42
C PRO A 119 -14.23 -73.58 -56.24
N THR A 120 -14.36 -73.67 -57.52
CA THR A 120 -13.79 -72.83 -58.56
C THR A 120 -13.99 -71.35 -58.25
N GLN A 121 -12.91 -70.55 -58.23
CA GLN A 121 -12.95 -69.08 -58.14
C GLN A 121 -13.72 -68.48 -59.31
N THR A 122 -14.84 -67.84 -59.02
CA THR A 122 -15.43 -66.82 -59.89
C THR A 122 -14.74 -65.50 -59.48
N THR A 123 -13.88 -65.00 -60.34
CA THR A 123 -13.24 -63.70 -60.18
C THR A 123 -14.27 -62.59 -60.15
N ALA A 124 -14.57 -62.05 -58.93
CA ALA A 124 -15.26 -60.79 -58.82
C ALA A 124 -14.36 -59.68 -59.38
N PRO A 125 -14.88 -58.69 -60.08
CA PRO A 125 -14.07 -57.63 -60.64
C PRO A 125 -13.36 -56.86 -59.49
N VAL A 126 -12.05 -56.82 -59.57
CA VAL A 126 -11.20 -56.04 -58.64
C VAL A 126 -11.50 -54.55 -58.94
N HIS A 127 -12.26 -53.89 -58.10
CA HIS A 127 -12.41 -52.45 -58.17
C HIS A 127 -11.40 -51.76 -57.21
N THR A 128 -10.84 -50.68 -57.67
CA THR A 128 -9.99 -49.83 -56.83
C THR A 128 -10.86 -49.06 -55.83
N HIS A 129 -10.56 -49.24 -54.56
CA HIS A 129 -11.30 -48.52 -53.50
C HIS A 129 -10.96 -47.04 -53.53
N THR A 130 -11.93 -46.19 -53.78
CA THR A 130 -11.89 -44.74 -53.58
C THR A 130 -12.64 -44.44 -52.29
N TYR A 131 -11.93 -43.93 -51.27
CA TYR A 131 -12.52 -43.64 -49.99
C TYR A 131 -12.92 -42.18 -49.90
N SER A 132 -14.11 -41.92 -49.35
CA SER A 132 -14.46 -40.58 -48.85
C SER A 132 -13.63 -40.24 -47.63
N ASP A 133 -13.48 -38.96 -47.33
CA ASP A 133 -12.79 -38.53 -46.11
C ASP A 133 -13.49 -39.04 -44.84
N ALA A 134 -12.71 -39.37 -43.84
CA ALA A 134 -13.22 -39.71 -42.50
C ALA A 134 -13.91 -38.49 -41.88
N THR A 135 -15.03 -38.73 -41.22
CA THR A 135 -15.73 -37.70 -40.42
C THR A 135 -15.50 -37.90 -38.92
N CYS A 136 -16.01 -37.00 -38.11
CA CYS A 136 -15.91 -37.15 -36.67
C CYS A 136 -16.50 -38.46 -36.12
N THR A 137 -17.49 -39.02 -36.80
CA THR A 137 -18.27 -40.18 -36.36
C THR A 137 -18.13 -41.41 -37.25
N LYS A 138 -17.54 -41.25 -38.42
CA LYS A 138 -17.40 -42.37 -39.39
C LYS A 138 -15.98 -42.43 -39.97
N PRO A 139 -15.40 -43.61 -40.12
CA PRO A 139 -14.14 -43.79 -40.83
C PRO A 139 -14.30 -43.45 -42.33
N ALA A 140 -13.20 -43.29 -43.04
CA ALA A 140 -13.20 -43.18 -44.49
C ALA A 140 -13.89 -44.40 -45.11
N THR A 141 -14.89 -44.20 -45.94
CA THR A 141 -15.76 -45.27 -46.45
C THR A 141 -15.79 -45.28 -47.98
N CYS A 142 -15.60 -46.45 -48.55
CA CYS A 142 -15.78 -46.68 -49.99
C CYS A 142 -17.27 -46.92 -50.30
N SER A 143 -17.72 -46.61 -51.50
CA SER A 143 -19.07 -46.89 -51.97
C SER A 143 -19.46 -48.39 -51.91
N CYS A 144 -18.52 -49.32 -51.89
CA CYS A 144 -18.72 -50.75 -51.66
C CYS A 144 -18.90 -51.12 -50.15
N GLY A 145 -18.85 -50.21 -49.22
CA GLY A 145 -18.96 -50.45 -47.80
C GLY A 145 -17.61 -50.70 -47.09
N ALA A 146 -16.50 -50.84 -47.82
CA ALA A 146 -15.20 -50.99 -47.19
C ALA A 146 -14.78 -49.72 -46.44
N THR A 147 -14.17 -49.85 -45.26
CA THR A 147 -13.73 -48.72 -44.44
C THR A 147 -12.22 -48.71 -44.29
N LYS A 148 -11.62 -47.51 -44.15
CA LYS A 148 -10.18 -47.33 -43.94
C LYS A 148 -9.97 -46.37 -42.78
N GLY A 149 -9.14 -46.79 -41.80
CA GLY A 149 -8.85 -46.02 -40.60
C GLY A 149 -9.99 -46.03 -39.59
N SER A 150 -9.97 -45.07 -38.69
CA SER A 150 -11.00 -44.80 -37.65
C SER A 150 -11.69 -43.48 -37.92
N ALA A 151 -12.86 -43.24 -37.27
CA ALA A 151 -13.47 -41.93 -37.21
C ALA A 151 -12.50 -40.93 -36.55
N LEU A 152 -12.53 -39.69 -37.01
CA LEU A 152 -11.61 -38.63 -36.52
C LEU A 152 -11.82 -38.27 -35.03
N GLY A 153 -12.99 -38.60 -34.47
CA GLY A 153 -13.41 -38.10 -33.19
C GLY A 153 -13.82 -36.62 -33.24
N HIS A 154 -14.22 -36.09 -32.11
CA HIS A 154 -14.62 -34.69 -32.01
C HIS A 154 -13.50 -33.87 -31.40
N ASP A 155 -13.04 -32.82 -32.06
CA ASP A 155 -12.19 -31.77 -31.52
C ASP A 155 -13.07 -30.59 -31.11
N TYR A 156 -13.33 -30.47 -29.80
CA TYR A 156 -14.21 -29.43 -29.27
C TYR A 156 -13.42 -28.17 -28.96
N ALA A 157 -13.85 -27.03 -29.44
CA ALA A 157 -13.49 -25.73 -28.89
C ALA A 157 -14.14 -25.57 -27.53
N ASP A 158 -13.50 -24.83 -26.62
CA ASP A 158 -13.98 -24.59 -25.26
C ASP A 158 -15.37 -23.93 -25.28
N ALA A 159 -16.17 -24.25 -24.25
CA ALA A 159 -17.44 -23.58 -24.04
C ALA A 159 -17.20 -22.11 -23.66
N THR A 160 -18.09 -21.26 -24.11
CA THR A 160 -18.16 -19.84 -23.71
C THR A 160 -19.49 -19.58 -23.02
N CYS A 161 -19.66 -18.39 -22.46
CA CYS A 161 -20.96 -17.99 -21.90
C CYS A 161 -22.08 -17.82 -22.95
N THR A 162 -21.74 -17.84 -24.23
CA THR A 162 -22.72 -17.73 -25.33
C THR A 162 -22.87 -19.01 -26.14
N LYS A 163 -21.93 -19.93 -26.04
CA LYS A 163 -21.92 -21.17 -26.83
C LYS A 163 -21.37 -22.33 -26.00
N PRO A 164 -22.03 -23.52 -26.08
CA PRO A 164 -21.43 -24.73 -25.50
C PRO A 164 -20.18 -25.13 -26.26
N ALA A 165 -19.36 -26.02 -25.67
CA ALA A 165 -18.21 -26.59 -26.36
C ALA A 165 -18.67 -27.18 -27.73
N THR A 166 -18.09 -26.68 -28.82
CA THR A 166 -18.57 -26.99 -30.19
C THR A 166 -17.43 -27.61 -30.99
N CYS A 167 -17.72 -28.75 -31.63
CA CYS A 167 -16.74 -29.40 -32.47
C CYS A 167 -16.36 -28.54 -33.67
N LYS A 168 -15.08 -28.31 -33.87
CA LYS A 168 -14.51 -27.47 -34.94
C LYS A 168 -14.82 -28.01 -36.33
N ILE A 169 -15.03 -29.32 -36.45
CA ILE A 169 -15.24 -30.00 -37.72
C ILE A 169 -16.71 -30.14 -38.03
N CYS A 170 -17.51 -30.78 -37.16
CA CYS A 170 -18.92 -31.15 -37.47
C CYS A 170 -19.95 -30.28 -36.75
N ARG A 171 -19.52 -29.32 -35.92
CA ARG A 171 -20.34 -28.41 -35.09
C ARG A 171 -21.24 -29.10 -34.05
N ALA A 172 -21.02 -30.39 -33.77
CA ALA A 172 -21.68 -31.04 -32.64
C ALA A 172 -21.32 -30.33 -31.33
N THR A 173 -22.27 -30.19 -30.42
CA THR A 173 -22.09 -29.52 -29.17
C THR A 173 -21.95 -30.51 -28.00
N LYS A 174 -21.21 -30.15 -26.95
CA LYS A 174 -21.02 -30.93 -25.73
C LYS A 174 -21.17 -30.02 -24.53
N GLY A 175 -21.96 -30.46 -23.54
CA GLY A 175 -22.19 -29.69 -22.31
C GLY A 175 -23.11 -28.48 -22.50
N THR A 176 -23.07 -27.54 -21.58
CA THR A 176 -23.84 -26.30 -21.57
C THR A 176 -22.93 -25.10 -21.73
N VAL A 177 -23.50 -23.92 -21.97
CA VAL A 177 -22.77 -22.65 -21.92
C VAL A 177 -22.22 -22.40 -20.51
N LEU A 178 -21.12 -21.70 -20.43
CA LEU A 178 -20.58 -21.24 -19.13
C LEU A 178 -21.48 -20.13 -18.54
N PRO A 179 -21.52 -19.96 -17.22
CA PRO A 179 -22.19 -18.82 -16.62
C PRO A 179 -21.53 -17.52 -17.07
N HIS A 180 -22.32 -16.43 -17.11
CA HIS A 180 -21.78 -15.10 -17.35
C HIS A 180 -21.02 -14.61 -16.12
N GLU A 181 -19.81 -14.14 -16.31
CA GLU A 181 -19.02 -13.43 -15.32
C GLU A 181 -19.16 -11.92 -15.56
N TYR A 182 -19.93 -11.26 -14.69
CA TYR A 182 -20.20 -9.83 -14.82
C TYR A 182 -19.16 -9.02 -14.05
N GLY A 183 -18.63 -7.96 -14.69
CA GLY A 183 -17.96 -6.89 -14.00
C GLY A 183 -18.93 -6.03 -13.20
N GLU A 184 -18.44 -5.04 -12.48
CA GLU A 184 -19.28 -4.09 -11.75
C GLU A 184 -20.04 -3.17 -12.71
N ALA A 185 -21.24 -2.74 -12.30
CA ALA A 185 -21.97 -1.70 -12.98
C ALA A 185 -21.30 -0.34 -12.73
N THR A 186 -21.24 0.48 -13.76
CA THR A 186 -20.82 1.89 -13.65
C THR A 186 -22.03 2.81 -13.82
N CYS A 187 -21.90 4.09 -13.54
CA CYS A 187 -22.99 5.05 -13.75
C CYS A 187 -23.39 5.22 -15.23
N THR A 188 -22.50 4.84 -16.15
CA THR A 188 -22.73 4.92 -17.60
C THR A 188 -23.12 3.59 -18.22
N LYS A 189 -22.89 2.48 -17.53
CA LYS A 189 -23.11 1.13 -18.07
C LYS A 189 -23.57 0.16 -16.98
N PRO A 190 -24.55 -0.70 -17.26
CA PRO A 190 -24.88 -1.82 -16.38
C PRO A 190 -23.72 -2.81 -16.28
N ALA A 191 -23.74 -3.67 -15.27
CA ALA A 191 -22.79 -4.76 -15.16
C ALA A 191 -22.70 -5.56 -16.46
N THR A 192 -21.54 -5.58 -17.10
CA THR A 192 -21.31 -6.19 -18.41
C THR A 192 -20.48 -7.46 -18.26
N CYS A 193 -20.84 -8.50 -18.95
CA CYS A 193 -20.08 -9.75 -18.92
C CYS A 193 -18.69 -9.53 -19.52
N LYS A 194 -17.66 -9.99 -18.81
CA LYS A 194 -16.25 -9.87 -19.24
C LYS A 194 -15.95 -10.60 -20.56
N ASN A 195 -16.75 -11.64 -20.88
CA ASN A 195 -16.51 -12.53 -22.02
C ASN A 195 -17.50 -12.35 -23.16
N CYS A 196 -18.54 -11.51 -23.01
CA CYS A 196 -19.51 -11.19 -24.05
C CYS A 196 -20.18 -9.84 -23.74
N VAL A 197 -21.09 -9.42 -24.60
CA VAL A 197 -21.80 -8.12 -24.47
C VAL A 197 -23.06 -8.18 -23.60
N ALA A 198 -23.34 -9.31 -22.94
CA ALA A 198 -24.52 -9.44 -22.07
C ALA A 198 -24.40 -8.51 -20.85
N THR A 199 -25.48 -7.83 -20.52
CA THR A 199 -25.57 -6.91 -19.38
C THR A 199 -26.53 -7.45 -18.33
N LYS A 200 -26.34 -7.03 -17.06
CA LYS A 200 -27.18 -7.39 -15.93
C LYS A 200 -27.48 -6.15 -15.09
N GLY A 201 -28.75 -5.92 -14.80
CA GLY A 201 -29.19 -4.77 -14.00
C GLY A 201 -29.21 -3.47 -14.80
N SER A 202 -29.21 -2.35 -14.06
CA SER A 202 -29.13 -0.98 -14.58
C SER A 202 -27.74 -0.41 -14.30
N PRO A 203 -27.34 0.72 -14.93
CA PRO A 203 -26.22 1.51 -14.47
C PRO A 203 -26.33 1.81 -12.98
N SER A 204 -25.23 1.88 -12.27
CA SER A 204 -25.19 2.29 -10.87
C SER A 204 -25.42 3.80 -10.75
N ASP A 205 -25.71 4.27 -9.54
CA ASP A 205 -25.62 5.70 -9.26
C ASP A 205 -24.18 6.20 -9.43
N HIS A 206 -24.01 7.51 -9.60
CA HIS A 206 -22.68 8.12 -9.62
C HIS A 206 -21.97 7.89 -8.29
N LYS A 207 -20.82 7.25 -8.34
CA LYS A 207 -19.94 7.09 -7.19
C LYS A 207 -18.92 8.22 -7.22
N ASN A 208 -19.25 9.33 -6.60
CA ASN A 208 -18.40 10.50 -6.55
C ASN A 208 -17.35 10.35 -5.44
N VAL A 209 -16.09 10.47 -5.82
CA VAL A 209 -14.96 10.64 -4.94
C VAL A 209 -14.34 11.98 -5.30
N LEU A 210 -14.22 12.87 -4.31
CA LEU A 210 -13.70 14.24 -4.48
C LEU A 210 -14.46 15.07 -5.53
N GLY A 211 -15.78 14.87 -5.64
CA GLY A 211 -16.63 15.60 -6.59
C GLY A 211 -16.58 15.08 -8.03
N LYS A 212 -15.76 14.08 -8.34
CA LYS A 212 -15.75 13.37 -9.62
C LYS A 212 -16.36 11.98 -9.48
N CYS A 213 -17.18 11.61 -10.44
CA CYS A 213 -17.59 10.23 -10.55
C CYS A 213 -16.41 9.37 -11.01
N ILE A 214 -16.02 8.36 -10.21
CA ILE A 214 -14.90 7.47 -10.51
C ILE A 214 -15.10 6.62 -11.78
N TYR A 215 -16.35 6.56 -12.32
CA TYR A 215 -16.67 5.76 -13.49
C TYR A 215 -16.79 6.56 -14.79
N CYS A 216 -17.28 7.80 -14.73
CA CYS A 216 -17.47 8.61 -15.94
C CYS A 216 -16.65 9.90 -15.94
N GLY A 217 -15.97 10.18 -14.84
CA GLY A 217 -15.26 11.45 -14.71
C GLY A 217 -16.18 12.69 -14.70
N ASP A 218 -17.52 12.46 -14.72
CA ASP A 218 -18.50 13.54 -14.74
C ASP A 218 -18.39 14.31 -13.43
N SER A 219 -18.01 15.54 -13.54
CA SER A 219 -17.99 16.50 -12.45
C SER A 219 -18.57 17.77 -12.98
N ASP A 220 -19.51 18.33 -12.26
CA ASP A 220 -20.02 19.67 -12.58
C ASP A 220 -18.90 20.74 -12.49
N GLU A 221 -17.85 20.47 -11.69
CA GLU A 221 -16.59 21.22 -11.56
C GLU A 221 -15.57 20.36 -10.81
N VAL A 222 -14.26 20.52 -11.07
CA VAL A 222 -13.21 19.97 -10.19
C VAL A 222 -13.39 20.60 -8.82
N TYR A 223 -13.86 19.82 -7.87
CA TYR A 223 -14.22 20.31 -6.56
C TYR A 223 -13.22 19.83 -5.51
N CYS A 224 -12.42 20.77 -4.99
CA CYS A 224 -11.59 20.50 -3.84
C CYS A 224 -12.43 20.66 -2.57
N PRO A 225 -12.55 19.66 -1.69
CA PRO A 225 -13.22 19.81 -0.41
C PRO A 225 -12.62 20.95 0.41
N LYS A 226 -13.41 21.52 1.30
CA LYS A 226 -13.01 22.67 2.13
C LYS A 226 -13.16 22.34 3.61
N LEU A 227 -12.17 22.74 4.40
CA LEU A 227 -12.19 22.59 5.85
C LEU A 227 -11.97 23.96 6.50
N TYR A 228 -12.99 24.46 7.14
CA TYR A 228 -12.97 25.73 7.83
C TYR A 228 -12.76 25.52 9.32
N PHE A 229 -11.75 26.16 9.87
CA PHE A 229 -11.50 26.22 11.30
C PHE A 229 -11.82 27.59 11.86
N THR A 230 -12.50 27.63 13.00
CA THR A 230 -12.74 28.86 13.74
C THR A 230 -12.21 28.72 15.16
N GLY A 231 -11.21 29.53 15.49
CA GLY A 231 -10.54 29.52 16.78
C GLY A 231 -9.12 30.05 16.72
N ASN A 232 -8.42 29.99 17.84
CA ASN A 232 -7.04 30.46 17.91
C ASN A 232 -6.05 29.35 17.59
N MET A 233 -5.44 29.39 16.42
CA MET A 233 -4.37 28.49 15.99
C MET A 233 -3.00 29.17 15.90
N THR A 234 -2.88 30.41 16.38
CA THR A 234 -1.64 31.18 16.30
C THR A 234 -0.57 30.61 17.26
N GLY A 235 0.67 30.53 16.77
CA GLY A 235 1.83 30.18 17.61
C GLY A 235 1.90 28.71 18.04
N MET A 236 1.24 27.82 17.35
CA MET A 236 1.35 26.38 17.60
C MET A 236 2.72 25.86 17.14
N THR A 237 3.58 25.49 18.08
CA THR A 237 4.96 25.05 17.81
C THR A 237 5.30 23.70 18.46
N SER A 238 4.38 23.14 19.25
CA SER A 238 4.61 21.89 19.99
C SER A 238 3.47 20.91 19.81
N LYS A 239 3.79 19.63 19.66
CA LYS A 239 2.80 18.52 19.65
C LYS A 239 1.94 18.47 20.94
N LYS A 240 2.39 19.10 22.02
CA LYS A 240 1.67 19.21 23.30
C LYS A 240 0.70 20.39 23.34
N ASP A 241 0.79 21.32 22.39
CA ASP A 241 -0.11 22.48 22.29
C ASP A 241 -1.37 22.08 21.52
N ILE A 242 -2.37 21.61 22.26
CA ILE A 242 -3.67 21.23 21.70
C ILE A 242 -4.60 22.45 21.75
N ARG A 243 -5.19 22.79 20.60
CA ARG A 243 -6.16 23.87 20.47
C ARG A 243 -7.57 23.33 20.32
N GLU A 244 -8.50 23.93 21.02
CA GLU A 244 -9.93 23.65 20.94
C GLU A 244 -10.58 24.68 20.01
N ILE A 245 -11.16 24.20 18.91
CA ILE A 245 -11.70 24.99 17.81
C ILE A 245 -13.04 24.43 17.36
N THR A 246 -13.71 25.12 16.45
CA THR A 246 -14.83 24.54 15.68
C THR A 246 -14.43 24.33 14.25
N PHE A 247 -15.10 23.37 13.60
CA PHE A 247 -14.86 23.08 12.20
C PHE A 247 -16.16 23.04 11.39
N GLU A 248 -16.02 23.30 10.10
CA GLU A 248 -16.99 22.99 9.07
C GLU A 248 -16.25 22.31 7.91
N TYR A 249 -16.65 21.08 7.59
CA TYR A 249 -16.18 20.35 6.41
C TYR A 249 -17.23 20.47 5.31
N GLN A 250 -16.82 20.79 4.10
CA GLN A 250 -17.68 20.91 2.92
C GLN A 250 -17.12 20.03 1.79
N SER A 251 -17.96 19.16 1.23
CA SER A 251 -17.65 18.39 0.03
C SER A 251 -18.90 18.23 -0.82
N GLY A 252 -18.95 18.92 -1.95
CA GLY A 252 -20.15 19.00 -2.76
C GLY A 252 -21.34 19.54 -1.97
N LYS A 253 -22.38 18.73 -1.81
CA LYS A 253 -23.56 19.05 -1.01
C LYS A 253 -23.45 18.67 0.47
N GLN A 254 -22.40 17.94 0.84
CA GLN A 254 -22.18 17.52 2.21
C GLN A 254 -21.60 18.67 3.03
N ILE A 255 -22.21 18.98 4.15
CA ILE A 255 -21.70 19.93 5.13
C ILE A 255 -21.76 19.30 6.50
N ILE A 256 -20.59 19.15 7.14
CA ILE A 256 -20.46 18.60 8.49
C ILE A 256 -19.90 19.68 9.41
N ARG A 257 -20.49 19.86 10.58
CA ARG A 257 -20.08 20.86 11.57
C ARG A 257 -19.93 20.25 12.94
N GLY A 258 -18.94 20.73 13.69
CA GLY A 258 -18.69 20.27 15.06
C GLY A 258 -17.60 21.07 15.75
N ALA A 259 -17.04 20.47 16.79
CA ALA A 259 -15.83 20.96 17.43
C ALA A 259 -14.64 20.06 17.07
N ALA A 260 -13.43 20.58 17.20
CA ALA A 260 -12.23 19.79 16.96
C ALA A 260 -11.13 20.16 17.97
N LYS A 261 -10.31 19.16 18.30
CA LYS A 261 -9.01 19.35 18.93
C LYS A 261 -7.95 19.19 17.86
N ILE A 262 -7.08 20.17 17.73
CA ILE A 262 -6.01 20.19 16.73
C ILE A 262 -4.67 20.40 17.39
N LYS A 263 -3.66 19.68 16.92
CA LYS A 263 -2.25 19.82 17.33
C LYS A 263 -1.36 19.76 16.10
N VAL A 264 -0.17 20.37 16.17
CA VAL A 264 0.85 20.21 15.13
C VAL A 264 1.41 18.79 15.12
N GLN A 265 1.79 18.31 13.95
CA GLN A 265 2.33 16.97 13.72
C GLN A 265 3.72 17.06 13.07
N GLY A 266 4.52 16.00 13.26
CA GLY A 266 5.84 15.84 12.67
C GLY A 266 6.97 16.07 13.67
N THR A 267 8.21 15.92 13.21
CA THR A 267 9.44 16.16 13.97
C THR A 267 10.23 17.27 13.28
N SER A 268 10.89 17.00 12.17
CA SER A 268 11.60 18.02 11.36
C SER A 268 10.62 19.03 10.73
N SER A 269 9.45 18.60 10.30
CA SER A 269 8.42 19.47 9.70
C SER A 269 7.83 20.51 10.68
N LEU A 270 8.09 20.40 11.99
CA LEU A 270 7.76 21.46 12.94
C LEU A 270 8.56 22.76 12.70
N SER A 271 9.69 22.68 12.00
CA SER A 271 10.48 23.86 11.61
C SER A 271 9.94 24.60 10.40
N TYR A 272 9.10 23.95 9.57
CA TYR A 272 8.54 24.55 8.36
C TYR A 272 7.49 25.61 8.69
N ASP A 273 7.30 26.60 7.82
CA ASP A 273 6.31 27.66 8.03
C ASP A 273 4.88 27.12 7.97
N LYS A 274 4.60 26.27 6.99
CA LYS A 274 3.32 25.57 6.85
C LYS A 274 3.36 24.27 7.64
N LYS A 275 2.53 24.15 8.67
CA LYS A 275 2.55 23.02 9.62
C LYS A 275 1.65 21.88 9.19
N ASN A 276 2.05 20.66 9.49
CA ASN A 276 1.14 19.50 9.50
C ASN A 276 0.30 19.50 10.79
N TYR A 277 -0.91 18.96 10.72
CA TYR A 277 -1.81 18.87 11.87
C TYR A 277 -2.39 17.47 12.04
N THR A 278 -2.63 17.08 13.29
CA THR A 278 -3.56 16.00 13.67
C THR A 278 -4.84 16.65 14.17
N ILE A 279 -5.99 16.15 13.72
CA ILE A 279 -7.32 16.67 14.06
C ILE A 279 -8.15 15.55 14.67
N ASN A 280 -8.76 15.81 15.82
CA ASN A 280 -9.78 14.96 16.42
C ASN A 280 -11.12 15.68 16.39
N PHE A 281 -12.14 15.06 15.82
CA PHE A 281 -13.48 15.64 15.69
C PHE A 281 -14.38 15.28 16.87
N TYR A 282 -15.22 16.23 17.28
CA TYR A 282 -16.17 16.12 18.38
C TYR A 282 -17.51 16.70 17.99
N GLU A 283 -18.62 16.15 18.56
CA GLU A 283 -19.97 16.63 18.26
C GLU A 283 -20.18 18.10 18.64
N ASN A 284 -19.54 18.55 19.71
CA ASN A 284 -19.70 19.92 20.21
C ASN A 284 -18.52 20.35 21.10
N LYS A 285 -18.56 21.62 21.53
CA LYS A 285 -17.50 22.26 22.30
C LYS A 285 -17.31 21.77 23.75
N ASN A 286 -18.10 20.83 24.22
CA ASN A 286 -17.80 20.20 25.53
C ASN A 286 -16.77 19.07 25.42
N TYR A 287 -16.46 18.64 24.15
CA TYR A 287 -15.45 17.62 23.83
C TYR A 287 -15.63 16.27 24.56
N ALA A 288 -16.87 15.99 24.97
CA ALA A 288 -17.18 14.75 25.72
C ALA A 288 -17.39 13.54 24.80
N LYS A 289 -17.82 13.78 23.55
CA LYS A 289 -18.11 12.73 22.58
C LYS A 289 -17.43 13.01 21.27
N LYS A 290 -16.62 12.06 20.83
CA LYS A 290 -15.99 12.07 19.51
C LYS A 290 -17.05 11.96 18.43
N MET A 291 -16.78 12.50 17.26
CA MET A 291 -17.68 12.55 16.11
C MET A 291 -17.01 11.87 14.92
N GLY A 292 -17.61 10.80 14.44
CA GLY A 292 -17.18 10.20 13.17
C GLY A 292 -17.54 11.10 12.00
N VAL A 293 -16.57 11.46 11.20
CA VAL A 293 -16.70 12.19 9.94
C VAL A 293 -16.34 11.23 8.82
N ASP A 294 -17.30 10.95 7.94
CA ASP A 294 -17.06 10.10 6.77
C ASP A 294 -16.68 10.99 5.57
N VAL A 295 -15.46 10.78 5.09
CA VAL A 295 -14.91 11.47 3.92
C VAL A 295 -14.64 10.52 2.75
N GLY A 296 -15.18 9.28 2.81
CA GLY A 296 -15.06 8.28 1.76
C GLY A 296 -14.45 6.95 2.19
N TRP A 297 -13.88 6.86 3.40
CA TRP A 297 -13.29 5.63 3.95
C TRP A 297 -14.07 5.03 5.13
N GLY A 298 -15.28 5.52 5.39
CA GLY A 298 -16.03 5.27 6.61
C GLY A 298 -15.83 6.36 7.67
N ALA A 299 -16.72 6.39 8.66
CA ALA A 299 -16.73 7.45 9.66
C ALA A 299 -15.60 7.28 10.68
N GLN A 300 -14.69 8.24 10.73
CA GLN A 300 -13.56 8.29 11.67
C GLN A 300 -13.50 9.63 12.39
N ASP A 301 -12.97 9.62 13.59
CA ASP A 301 -12.88 10.83 14.43
C ASP A 301 -11.50 11.49 14.44
N GLU A 302 -10.49 10.84 13.89
CA GLU A 302 -9.15 11.39 13.74
C GLU A 302 -8.67 11.37 12.28
N TYR A 303 -8.02 12.45 11.87
CA TYR A 303 -7.39 12.58 10.56
C TYR A 303 -6.11 13.42 10.66
N CYS A 304 -5.23 13.27 9.64
CA CYS A 304 -4.05 14.10 9.47
C CYS A 304 -4.27 15.12 8.35
N LEU A 305 -3.81 16.36 8.55
CA LEU A 305 -3.62 17.33 7.48
C LEU A 305 -2.13 17.45 7.20
N LYS A 306 -1.70 17.00 6.03
CA LYS A 306 -0.31 17.11 5.57
C LYS A 306 -0.15 18.35 4.72
N ALA A 307 0.80 19.19 5.12
CA ALA A 307 1.11 20.46 4.45
C ALA A 307 1.82 20.26 3.09
N ASN A 308 2.47 19.13 2.91
CA ASN A 308 3.30 18.79 1.76
C ASN A 308 4.34 19.88 1.43
N TRP A 309 4.95 20.48 2.47
CA TRP A 309 5.82 21.65 2.32
C TRP A 309 6.98 21.46 1.35
N ILE A 310 7.56 20.25 1.33
CA ILE A 310 8.71 19.93 0.48
C ILE A 310 8.31 19.34 -0.89
N ASP A 311 7.02 19.19 -1.14
CA ASP A 311 6.47 18.58 -2.35
C ASP A 311 5.50 19.51 -3.07
N LYS A 312 5.96 20.21 -4.11
CA LYS A 312 5.14 21.11 -4.93
C LYS A 312 4.01 20.41 -5.68
N THR A 313 4.06 19.08 -5.81
CA THR A 313 2.97 18.31 -6.44
C THR A 313 1.85 18.02 -5.46
N HIS A 314 2.08 18.10 -4.16
CA HIS A 314 1.22 17.59 -3.09
C HIS A 314 0.87 16.09 -3.20
N ALA A 315 1.44 15.37 -4.18
CA ALA A 315 1.04 14.03 -4.60
C ALA A 315 1.94 12.92 -4.05
N ARG A 316 3.26 13.18 -3.87
CA ARG A 316 4.26 12.14 -3.62
C ARG A 316 3.88 11.20 -2.48
N ASN A 317 3.48 11.76 -1.35
CA ASN A 317 3.10 10.96 -0.18
C ASN A 317 1.89 10.06 -0.45
N VAL A 318 0.82 10.63 -1.03
CA VAL A 318 -0.43 9.91 -1.28
C VAL A 318 -0.32 8.94 -2.44
N VAL A 319 0.24 9.37 -3.57
CA VAL A 319 0.35 8.52 -4.77
C VAL A 319 1.27 7.34 -4.52
N THR A 320 2.42 7.56 -3.86
CA THR A 320 3.32 6.46 -3.50
C THR A 320 2.63 5.44 -2.58
N ALA A 321 1.82 5.92 -1.62
CA ALA A 321 1.04 5.05 -0.74
C ALA A 321 -0.05 4.28 -1.50
N ARG A 322 -0.73 4.89 -2.48
CA ARG A 322 -1.72 4.23 -3.33
C ARG A 322 -1.11 3.12 -4.17
N LEU A 323 0.02 3.37 -4.82
CA LEU A 323 0.76 2.34 -5.55
C LEU A 323 1.17 1.18 -4.62
N ALA A 324 1.62 1.50 -3.40
CA ALA A 324 1.93 0.48 -2.41
C ALA A 324 0.68 -0.31 -1.96
N ALA A 325 -0.47 0.34 -1.80
CA ALA A 325 -1.74 -0.33 -1.50
C ALA A 325 -2.14 -1.32 -2.62
N GLU A 326 -2.00 -0.93 -3.87
CA GLU A 326 -2.24 -1.83 -5.01
C GLU A 326 -1.29 -3.05 -4.99
N MET A 327 -0.01 -2.82 -4.66
CA MET A 327 0.94 -3.91 -4.46
C MET A 327 0.51 -4.83 -3.31
N GLN A 328 0.06 -4.28 -2.18
CA GLN A 328 -0.42 -5.07 -1.04
C GLN A 328 -1.67 -5.88 -1.41
N ALA A 329 -2.65 -5.22 -2.04
CA ALA A 329 -3.89 -5.85 -2.49
C ALA A 329 -3.65 -7.01 -3.46
N LYS A 330 -2.69 -6.87 -4.39
CA LYS A 330 -2.32 -7.92 -5.35
C LYS A 330 -1.88 -9.23 -4.66
N TYR A 331 -1.35 -9.16 -3.45
CA TYR A 331 -0.88 -10.32 -2.67
C TYR A 331 -1.78 -10.64 -1.46
N GLY A 332 -2.99 -10.07 -1.39
CA GLY A 332 -3.94 -10.33 -0.30
C GLY A 332 -3.45 -9.85 1.06
N LEU A 333 -2.69 -8.77 1.10
CA LEU A 333 -2.13 -8.22 2.33
C LEU A 333 -3.02 -7.09 2.87
N PHE A 334 -3.22 -7.07 4.17
CA PHE A 334 -3.99 -6.05 4.88
C PHE A 334 -5.43 -5.88 4.36
N GLU A 335 -6.09 -6.96 3.95
CA GLU A 335 -7.44 -6.94 3.35
C GLU A 335 -8.52 -6.34 4.28
N MET A 336 -8.31 -6.36 5.60
CA MET A 336 -9.23 -5.77 6.58
C MET A 336 -9.03 -4.27 6.77
N ALA A 337 -7.95 -3.71 6.24
CA ALA A 337 -7.61 -2.29 6.36
C ALA A 337 -8.36 -1.46 5.30
N PRO A 338 -8.71 -0.20 5.58
CA PRO A 338 -9.44 0.65 4.64
C PRO A 338 -8.66 0.91 3.35
N HIS A 339 -7.32 0.87 3.41
CA HIS A 339 -6.44 1.11 2.28
C HIS A 339 -5.21 0.18 2.33
N ASN A 340 -5.44 -1.13 2.49
CA ASN A 340 -4.40 -2.17 2.48
C ASN A 340 -3.16 -1.87 3.34
N GLY A 341 -3.36 -1.30 4.54
CA GLY A 341 -2.26 -1.02 5.50
C GLY A 341 -1.32 0.12 5.10
N THR A 342 -1.76 1.01 4.22
CA THR A 342 -1.08 2.25 3.86
C THR A 342 -1.98 3.45 4.11
N ILE A 343 -1.43 4.65 4.13
CA ILE A 343 -2.24 5.86 4.11
C ILE A 343 -2.95 5.98 2.75
N ASP A 344 -4.08 6.70 2.76
CA ASP A 344 -4.64 7.37 1.60
C ASP A 344 -4.91 8.82 1.96
N GLY A 345 -5.18 9.67 0.98
CA GLY A 345 -5.44 11.07 1.18
C GLY A 345 -6.01 11.74 -0.06
N PHE A 346 -6.53 12.94 0.12
CA PHE A 346 -7.03 13.76 -0.97
C PHE A 346 -6.74 15.24 -0.71
N PRO A 347 -6.65 16.08 -1.77
CA PRO A 347 -6.45 17.52 -1.62
C PRO A 347 -7.64 18.16 -0.91
N ILE A 348 -7.35 19.10 -0.02
CA ILE A 348 -8.36 19.85 0.73
C ILE A 348 -7.91 21.29 0.96
N GLU A 349 -8.79 22.25 0.70
CA GLU A 349 -8.57 23.64 1.04
C GLU A 349 -8.79 23.86 2.54
N VAL A 350 -7.83 24.43 3.23
CA VAL A 350 -7.95 24.77 4.65
C VAL A 350 -8.11 26.28 4.83
N TYR A 351 -9.11 26.66 5.59
CA TYR A 351 -9.39 28.04 5.97
C TYR A 351 -9.31 28.20 7.49
N ILE A 352 -8.66 29.24 7.96
CA ILE A 352 -8.61 29.60 9.39
C ILE A 352 -9.24 30.97 9.58
N ASN A 353 -10.28 31.05 10.40
CA ASN A 353 -11.04 32.26 10.67
C ASN A 353 -11.46 33.00 9.39
N GLY A 354 -11.91 32.27 8.37
CA GLY A 354 -12.40 32.78 7.10
C GLY A 354 -11.30 33.11 6.07
N SER A 355 -10.02 33.00 6.42
CA SER A 355 -8.90 33.25 5.49
C SER A 355 -8.32 31.95 4.97
N PHE A 356 -8.04 31.85 3.68
CA PHE A 356 -7.35 30.72 3.08
C PHE A 356 -6.00 30.49 3.76
N HIS A 357 -5.83 29.33 4.33
CA HIS A 357 -4.60 28.95 5.03
C HIS A 357 -3.65 28.15 4.16
N GLY A 358 -4.19 27.34 3.26
CA GLY A 358 -3.42 26.60 2.26
C GLY A 358 -4.13 25.36 1.74
N LEU A 359 -3.56 24.79 0.70
CA LEU A 359 -3.89 23.48 0.17
C LEU A 359 -3.16 22.40 0.99
N TYR A 360 -3.90 21.44 1.50
CA TYR A 360 -3.40 20.31 2.28
C TYR A 360 -3.80 19.01 1.63
N THR A 361 -3.26 17.90 2.10
CA THR A 361 -3.93 16.60 1.94
C THR A 361 -4.51 16.15 3.27
N MET A 362 -5.78 15.73 3.26
CA MET A 362 -6.43 15.09 4.40
C MET A 362 -6.20 13.60 4.28
N ASN A 363 -5.53 13.02 5.26
CA ASN A 363 -5.01 11.67 5.18
C ASN A 363 -5.52 10.79 6.32
N ILE A 364 -5.61 9.48 6.05
CA ILE A 364 -5.74 8.42 7.06
C ILE A 364 -4.56 8.55 8.04
N PRO A 365 -4.80 8.57 9.37
CA PRO A 365 -3.73 8.54 10.36
C PRO A 365 -3.06 7.17 10.47
N LYS A 366 -1.87 7.09 11.04
CA LYS A 366 -1.17 5.83 11.31
C LYS A 366 -1.61 5.25 12.68
N ASP A 367 -2.81 4.76 12.73
CA ASP A 367 -3.45 4.21 13.93
C ASP A 367 -4.04 2.81 13.67
N ALA A 368 -4.80 2.28 14.61
CA ALA A 368 -5.42 0.97 14.49
C ALA A 368 -6.37 0.87 13.27
N TRP A 369 -7.05 1.95 12.91
CA TRP A 369 -7.94 1.99 11.76
C TRP A 369 -7.19 1.77 10.43
N MET A 370 -6.02 2.40 10.25
CA MET A 370 -5.19 2.22 9.04
C MET A 370 -4.89 0.73 8.77
N PHE A 371 -4.86 -0.09 9.82
CA PHE A 371 -4.55 -1.52 9.73
C PHE A 371 -5.76 -2.43 9.92
N GLY A 372 -6.95 -1.91 10.19
CA GLY A 372 -8.12 -2.71 10.57
C GLY A 372 -7.90 -3.51 11.85
N MET A 373 -7.14 -2.95 12.79
CA MET A 373 -6.76 -3.58 14.06
C MET A 373 -7.76 -3.24 15.17
N ASP A 374 -7.85 -4.14 16.14
CA ASP A 374 -8.57 -3.97 17.41
C ASP A 374 -7.59 -3.46 18.45
N GLU A 375 -7.78 -2.25 18.96
CA GLU A 375 -6.92 -1.60 19.96
C GLU A 375 -6.90 -2.33 21.32
N ASP A 376 -7.95 -3.07 21.62
CA ASP A 376 -8.06 -3.86 22.86
C ASP A 376 -7.29 -5.20 22.78
N ASN A 377 -6.83 -5.60 21.59
CA ASN A 377 -6.07 -6.82 21.40
C ASN A 377 -4.56 -6.58 21.62
N PRO A 378 -3.94 -7.12 22.69
CA PRO A 378 -2.53 -6.86 22.99
C PRO A 378 -1.53 -7.48 22.00
N ASN A 379 -2.01 -8.23 21.00
CA ASN A 379 -1.19 -8.77 19.93
C ASN A 379 -1.28 -7.94 18.64
N HIS A 380 -2.26 -7.03 18.54
CA HIS A 380 -2.31 -6.05 17.48
C HIS A 380 -1.36 -4.91 17.80
N ILE A 381 -0.23 -4.90 17.14
CA ILE A 381 0.84 -3.94 17.43
C ILE A 381 1.33 -3.36 16.11
N VAL A 382 1.53 -2.04 16.11
CA VAL A 382 2.25 -1.34 15.05
C VAL A 382 3.35 -0.51 15.70
N ILE A 383 4.57 -0.71 15.24
CA ILE A 383 5.72 0.12 15.63
C ILE A 383 6.28 0.84 14.41
N CYS A 384 6.80 2.04 14.64
CA CYS A 384 7.45 2.88 13.63
C CYS A 384 8.88 3.15 14.05
N GLY A 385 9.85 2.99 13.17
CA GLY A 385 11.21 3.47 13.42
C GLY A 385 11.21 4.99 13.51
N ASP A 386 11.58 5.56 14.66
CA ASP A 386 11.53 7.01 14.90
C ASP A 386 12.85 7.74 14.61
N ASN A 387 13.93 6.99 14.42
CA ASN A 387 15.28 7.52 14.16
C ASN A 387 16.13 6.55 13.30
N TRP A 388 17.44 6.79 13.28
CA TRP A 388 18.45 6.01 12.54
C TRP A 388 19.39 5.23 13.47
N ASN A 389 18.98 4.97 14.70
CA ASN A 389 19.81 4.26 15.68
C ASN A 389 19.93 2.76 15.34
N ASP A 390 20.91 2.13 15.94
CA ASP A 390 21.24 0.73 15.67
C ASP A 390 20.09 -0.27 15.90
N PRO A 391 19.20 -0.13 16.89
CA PRO A 391 18.04 -1.00 17.05
C PRO A 391 17.09 -0.94 15.86
N VAL A 392 16.77 0.26 15.35
CA VAL A 392 15.90 0.47 14.19
C VAL A 392 16.52 -0.07 12.90
N LEU A 393 17.83 -0.01 12.80
CA LEU A 393 18.61 -0.57 11.69
C LEU A 393 18.92 -2.08 11.84
N PHE A 394 18.35 -2.72 12.85
CA PHE A 394 18.62 -4.14 13.17
C PHE A 394 20.12 -4.44 13.36
N LYS A 395 20.86 -3.54 13.97
CA LYS A 395 22.29 -3.71 14.30
C LYS A 395 22.50 -4.04 15.77
N ALA A 396 21.54 -3.66 16.62
CA ALA A 396 21.56 -3.94 18.06
C ALA A 396 20.16 -4.40 18.52
N ILE A 397 20.13 -5.26 19.53
CA ILE A 397 18.89 -5.66 20.20
C ILE A 397 18.44 -4.48 21.09
N PRO A 398 17.21 -3.96 20.96
CA PRO A 398 16.77 -2.80 21.74
C PRO A 398 16.73 -3.11 23.23
N GLU A 399 17.18 -2.16 24.07
CA GLU A 399 17.06 -2.25 25.52
C GLU A 399 15.69 -1.79 26.02
N ASP A 400 15.05 -0.90 25.30
CA ASP A 400 13.72 -0.33 25.52
C ASP A 400 13.03 -0.03 24.18
N LEU A 401 11.92 0.70 24.19
CA LEU A 401 11.17 1.13 23.01
C LEU A 401 11.48 2.58 22.60
N GLU A 402 12.51 3.24 23.14
CA GLU A 402 12.78 4.66 22.90
C GLU A 402 13.04 4.96 21.40
N ASP A 403 13.62 4.00 20.67
CA ASP A 403 13.90 4.13 19.23
C ASP A 403 12.71 3.77 18.32
N TRP A 404 11.64 3.23 18.92
CA TRP A 404 10.44 2.77 18.22
C TRP A 404 9.19 3.47 18.76
N ALA A 405 8.53 4.28 17.94
CA ALA A 405 7.21 4.77 18.31
C ALA A 405 6.19 3.62 18.23
N VAL A 406 5.47 3.36 19.32
CA VAL A 406 4.34 2.43 19.33
C VAL A 406 3.10 3.18 18.85
N GLU A 407 2.63 2.88 17.65
CA GLU A 407 1.48 3.56 17.03
C GLU A 407 0.16 2.84 17.36
N VAL A 408 0.21 1.52 17.54
CA VAL A 408 -0.93 0.68 17.96
C VAL A 408 -0.43 -0.34 18.98
N GLY A 409 -1.23 -0.58 20.01
CA GLY A 409 -0.95 -1.55 21.06
C GLY A 409 -0.28 -0.94 22.30
N PRO A 410 0.04 -1.76 23.31
CA PRO A 410 0.61 -1.27 24.55
C PRO A 410 2.12 -0.96 24.42
N GLU A 411 2.53 0.17 24.96
CA GLU A 411 3.95 0.52 25.12
C GLU A 411 4.46 -0.06 26.45
N ASP A 412 4.80 -1.35 26.44
CA ASP A 412 5.17 -2.12 27.62
C ASP A 412 6.28 -3.17 27.37
N ASP A 413 6.70 -3.86 28.45
CA ASP A 413 7.72 -4.91 28.39
C ASP A 413 7.31 -6.09 27.50
N ALA A 414 6.01 -6.38 27.34
CA ALA A 414 5.53 -7.47 26.49
C ALA A 414 5.68 -7.12 25.02
N THR A 415 5.41 -5.89 24.64
CA THR A 415 5.67 -5.35 23.31
C THR A 415 7.16 -5.32 23.01
N LEU A 416 7.97 -4.82 23.95
CA LEU A 416 9.43 -4.83 23.83
C LEU A 416 9.98 -6.26 23.62
N ALA A 417 9.45 -7.25 24.32
CA ALA A 417 9.85 -8.64 24.15
C ALA A 417 9.55 -9.18 22.76
N LYS A 418 8.42 -8.77 22.14
CA LYS A 418 8.06 -9.15 20.77
C LYS A 418 9.00 -8.48 19.75
N VAL A 419 9.32 -7.20 19.93
CA VAL A 419 10.30 -6.48 19.08
C VAL A 419 11.69 -7.10 19.21
N ARG A 420 12.14 -7.36 20.44
CA ARG A 420 13.42 -8.05 20.70
C ARG A 420 13.49 -9.42 20.02
N ARG A 421 12.40 -10.19 20.04
CA ARG A 421 12.31 -11.47 19.36
C ARG A 421 12.58 -11.34 17.85
N LEU A 422 11.98 -10.34 17.21
CA LEU A 422 12.20 -10.06 15.78
C LEU A 422 13.64 -9.63 15.51
N VAL A 423 14.12 -8.60 16.24
CA VAL A 423 15.45 -8.03 16.02
C VAL A 423 16.55 -9.08 16.28
N LYS A 424 16.39 -9.85 17.36
CA LYS A 424 17.30 -10.97 17.69
C LYS A 424 17.35 -12.00 16.59
N PHE A 425 16.22 -12.42 16.03
CA PHE A 425 16.17 -13.33 14.88
C PHE A 425 16.96 -12.77 13.70
N VAL A 426 16.78 -11.50 13.37
CA VAL A 426 17.49 -10.85 12.25
C VAL A 426 19.00 -10.81 12.49
N ILE A 427 19.45 -10.56 13.71
CA ILE A 427 20.88 -10.40 14.04
C ILE A 427 21.58 -11.73 14.23
N GLU A 428 20.98 -12.68 14.99
CA GLU A 428 21.69 -13.83 15.54
C GLU A 428 21.52 -15.11 14.71
N SER A 429 20.48 -15.23 13.88
CA SER A 429 20.27 -16.45 13.06
C SER A 429 21.35 -16.62 12.00
N THR A 430 21.74 -17.85 11.72
CA THR A 430 22.53 -18.18 10.51
C THR A 430 21.73 -17.87 9.25
N ASP A 431 22.35 -17.86 8.07
CA ASP A 431 21.64 -17.62 6.82
C ASP A 431 20.62 -18.74 6.51
N GLU A 432 20.96 -19.99 6.87
CA GLU A 432 20.09 -21.16 6.73
C GLU A 432 18.88 -21.05 7.66
N GLU A 433 19.08 -20.69 8.93
CA GLU A 433 18.01 -20.48 9.91
C GLU A 433 17.13 -19.30 9.52
N PHE A 434 17.71 -18.21 9.05
CA PHE A 434 16.98 -17.04 8.58
C PHE A 434 16.05 -17.41 7.43
N LYS A 435 16.54 -18.14 6.44
CA LYS A 435 15.73 -18.56 5.29
C LYS A 435 14.67 -19.60 5.69
N ALA A 436 15.01 -20.56 6.54
CA ALA A 436 14.10 -21.62 6.96
C ALA A 436 12.96 -21.15 7.88
N ASN A 437 13.21 -20.13 8.70
CA ASN A 437 12.27 -19.67 9.72
C ASN A 437 11.67 -18.29 9.42
N PHE A 438 12.01 -17.66 8.31
CA PHE A 438 11.63 -16.28 7.97
C PHE A 438 10.13 -16.00 8.19
N SER A 439 9.27 -16.87 7.66
CA SER A 439 7.81 -16.73 7.75
C SER A 439 7.22 -16.82 9.16
N GLN A 440 8.02 -17.21 10.16
CA GLN A 440 7.62 -17.20 11.57
C GLN A 440 7.86 -15.84 12.25
N TYR A 441 8.56 -14.93 11.56
CA TYR A 441 8.95 -13.62 12.08
C TYR A 441 8.52 -12.47 11.17
N LEU A 442 8.58 -12.66 9.86
CA LEU A 442 8.25 -11.66 8.86
C LEU A 442 7.40 -12.27 7.74
N ASN A 443 6.40 -11.53 7.29
CA ASN A 443 5.66 -11.90 6.10
C ASN A 443 6.54 -11.64 4.86
N LEU A 444 6.76 -12.67 4.05
CA LEU A 444 7.66 -12.56 2.90
C LEU A 444 7.11 -11.64 1.81
N ASP A 445 5.81 -11.73 1.49
CA ASP A 445 5.22 -10.92 0.43
C ASP A 445 5.24 -9.43 0.79
N SER A 446 4.89 -9.08 2.02
CA SER A 446 4.99 -7.71 2.53
C SER A 446 6.44 -7.21 2.51
N THR A 447 7.41 -8.07 2.90
CA THR A 447 8.83 -7.74 2.89
C THR A 447 9.36 -7.50 1.48
N LEU A 448 8.98 -8.35 0.52
CA LEU A 448 9.37 -8.18 -0.88
C LEU A 448 8.75 -6.95 -1.51
N ASN A 449 7.47 -6.67 -1.24
CA ASN A 449 6.79 -5.46 -1.70
C ASN A 449 7.48 -4.21 -1.15
N TYR A 450 7.79 -4.20 0.16
CA TYR A 450 8.52 -3.09 0.77
C TYR A 450 9.88 -2.86 0.11
N TYR A 451 10.68 -3.93 -0.05
CA TYR A 451 12.01 -3.84 -0.66
C TYR A 451 11.95 -3.33 -2.10
N VAL A 452 11.00 -3.82 -2.89
CA VAL A 452 10.81 -3.38 -4.28
C VAL A 452 10.42 -1.91 -4.32
N MET A 453 9.40 -1.49 -3.54
CA MET A 453 8.94 -0.10 -3.54
C MET A 453 10.01 0.86 -3.02
N MET A 454 10.74 0.46 -1.98
CA MET A 454 11.86 1.24 -1.44
C MET A 454 12.90 1.57 -2.50
N ASN A 455 13.23 0.60 -3.36
CA ASN A 455 14.18 0.82 -4.46
C ASN A 455 13.54 1.55 -5.64
N PHE A 456 12.31 1.20 -6.03
CA PHE A 456 11.64 1.77 -7.19
C PHE A 456 11.33 3.27 -7.01
N ALA A 457 10.76 3.65 -5.88
CA ALA A 457 10.45 5.05 -5.57
C ALA A 457 11.62 5.82 -4.92
N PHE A 458 12.80 5.21 -4.79
CA PHE A 458 13.98 5.79 -4.14
C PHE A 458 13.67 6.34 -2.74
N MET A 459 13.11 5.49 -1.86
CA MET A 459 12.64 5.87 -0.53
C MET A 459 13.81 6.01 0.45
N ASN A 460 14.49 7.14 0.38
CA ASN A 460 15.74 7.38 1.10
C ASN A 460 15.58 7.50 2.62
N ASP A 461 14.40 7.85 3.11
CA ASP A 461 14.11 8.03 4.54
C ASP A 461 13.36 6.84 5.18
N ASN A 462 13.27 5.67 4.48
CA ASN A 462 12.35 4.60 4.86
C ASN A 462 13.00 3.22 5.06
N TYR A 463 14.31 3.04 4.98
CA TYR A 463 14.92 1.72 5.20
C TYR A 463 15.23 1.38 6.67
N GLY A 464 14.78 2.23 7.59
CA GLY A 464 14.83 2.08 9.04
C GLY A 464 13.82 3.03 9.66
N LYS A 465 14.16 4.31 9.76
CA LYS A 465 13.21 5.36 10.14
C LYS A 465 12.01 5.38 9.18
N ASN A 466 10.84 5.74 9.68
CA ASN A 466 9.55 5.75 8.96
C ASN A 466 9.07 4.37 8.45
N MET A 467 9.83 3.29 8.68
CA MET A 467 9.35 1.94 8.43
C MET A 467 8.35 1.53 9.50
N LEU A 468 7.14 1.19 9.09
CA LEU A 468 6.15 0.58 9.97
C LEU A 468 6.30 -0.95 9.96
N LEU A 469 6.16 -1.55 11.11
CA LEU A 469 6.08 -2.99 11.30
C LEU A 469 4.77 -3.29 12.03
N ALA A 470 3.83 -3.92 11.34
CA ALA A 470 2.53 -4.30 11.87
C ALA A 470 2.51 -5.79 12.20
N THR A 471 1.83 -6.19 13.28
CA THR A 471 1.58 -7.59 13.62
C THR A 471 0.19 -7.78 14.20
N TYR A 472 -0.51 -8.84 13.78
CA TYR A 472 -1.86 -9.19 14.27
C TYR A 472 -1.84 -10.32 15.32
N ASP A 473 -0.70 -11.02 15.45
CA ASP A 473 -0.54 -12.16 16.36
C ASP A 473 0.61 -11.99 17.35
N GLY A 474 1.30 -10.86 17.29
CA GLY A 474 2.49 -10.56 18.10
C GLY A 474 3.71 -11.40 17.72
N LYS A 475 3.72 -12.08 16.55
CA LYS A 475 4.78 -13.01 16.14
C LYS A 475 5.31 -12.73 14.75
N VAL A 476 4.40 -12.62 13.75
CA VAL A 476 4.74 -12.35 12.35
C VAL A 476 4.52 -10.88 12.06
N TRP A 477 5.57 -10.22 11.61
CA TRP A 477 5.56 -8.80 11.30
C TRP A 477 5.44 -8.53 9.80
N TYR A 478 4.71 -7.50 9.47
CA TYR A 478 4.42 -7.03 8.12
C TYR A 478 5.02 -5.64 7.92
N PRO A 479 6.18 -5.51 7.25
CA PRO A 479 6.70 -4.19 6.88
C PRO A 479 5.72 -3.43 5.99
N THR A 480 5.44 -2.17 6.30
CA THR A 480 4.65 -1.27 5.46
C THR A 480 5.17 0.15 5.51
N LEU A 481 4.66 1.01 4.64
CA LEU A 481 5.22 2.28 4.25
C LEU A 481 4.54 3.45 4.96
N TYR A 482 5.34 4.46 5.34
CA TYR A 482 4.83 5.70 5.91
C TYR A 482 5.77 6.87 5.59
N ASP A 483 5.23 8.10 5.55
CA ASP A 483 5.97 9.36 5.35
C ASP A 483 6.79 9.36 4.04
N LEU A 484 6.08 9.39 2.90
CA LEU A 484 6.62 9.12 1.58
C LEU A 484 6.87 10.41 0.75
N ASP A 485 6.97 11.55 1.41
CA ASP A 485 7.21 12.84 0.75
C ASP A 485 8.64 12.98 0.22
N THR A 486 9.58 12.17 0.71
CA THR A 486 10.98 12.11 0.28
C THR A 486 11.24 11.00 -0.74
N THR A 487 10.33 10.79 -1.68
CA THR A 487 10.41 9.77 -2.73
C THR A 487 10.65 10.39 -4.10
N TRP A 488 10.87 9.55 -5.12
CA TRP A 488 11.05 9.96 -6.53
C TRP A 488 12.17 10.99 -6.72
N GLY A 489 13.29 10.80 -6.00
CA GLY A 489 14.46 11.67 -6.12
C GLY A 489 14.37 13.01 -5.38
N THR A 490 13.45 13.15 -4.41
CA THR A 490 13.32 14.32 -3.55
C THR A 490 13.98 14.09 -2.19
N HIS A 491 14.79 15.04 -1.74
CA HIS A 491 15.41 15.06 -0.42
C HIS A 491 14.46 15.67 0.62
N TRP A 492 14.65 15.36 1.90
CA TRP A 492 13.84 15.91 3.01
C TRP A 492 13.87 17.45 3.10
N THR A 493 14.82 18.10 2.46
CA THR A 493 14.87 19.57 2.29
C THR A 493 14.04 20.07 1.09
N GLY A 494 13.44 19.17 0.32
CA GLY A 494 12.74 19.50 -0.93
C GLY A 494 13.68 19.74 -2.13
N THR A 495 14.99 19.53 -1.96
CA THR A 495 15.97 19.62 -3.06
C THR A 495 16.16 18.27 -3.74
N LYS A 496 16.83 18.23 -4.89
CA LYS A 496 17.18 16.97 -5.57
C LYS A 496 18.03 16.11 -4.64
N LEU A 497 17.57 14.89 -4.41
CA LEU A 497 18.31 13.93 -3.62
C LEU A 497 19.39 13.33 -4.47
N TYR A 498 20.62 13.53 -4.09
CA TYR A 498 21.74 12.90 -4.75
C TYR A 498 21.57 12.69 -6.25
N ASP A 499 22.56 12.28 -6.87
CA ASP A 499 22.57 11.83 -8.23
C ASP A 499 21.83 10.48 -8.34
N TYR A 500 20.48 10.44 -8.26
CA TYR A 500 19.74 9.21 -8.55
C TYR A 500 20.07 8.70 -9.95
N GLU A 501 20.61 9.54 -10.79
CA GLU A 501 21.25 9.20 -12.05
C GLU A 501 22.47 8.27 -11.89
N LYS A 502 23.11 8.23 -10.72
CA LYS A 502 24.33 7.46 -10.45
C LYS A 502 24.23 6.52 -9.24
N SER A 503 23.25 6.73 -8.39
CA SER A 503 23.09 6.01 -7.13
C SER A 503 21.92 5.05 -7.16
N PHE A 504 21.90 4.12 -6.19
CA PHE A 504 20.78 3.23 -5.88
C PHE A 504 20.67 3.10 -4.37
N ILE A 505 19.47 2.84 -3.87
CA ILE A 505 19.28 2.43 -2.46
C ILE A 505 19.57 0.95 -2.36
N TRP A 506 20.75 0.61 -1.86
CA TRP A 506 21.13 -0.79 -1.62
C TRP A 506 21.36 -1.03 -0.15
N ALA A 507 20.82 -2.14 0.32
CA ALA A 507 21.06 -2.60 1.67
C ALA A 507 22.54 -2.93 1.92
N THR A 508 23.29 -3.24 0.87
CA THR A 508 24.72 -3.58 0.94
C THR A 508 25.66 -2.38 1.03
N ASN A 509 25.14 -1.15 0.89
CA ASN A 509 25.95 0.02 1.11
C ASN A 509 26.51 0.03 2.54
N SER A 510 27.82 0.16 2.68
CA SER A 510 28.54 0.17 3.96
C SER A 510 28.36 1.47 4.77
N SER A 511 27.28 2.20 4.54
CA SER A 511 26.98 3.43 5.26
C SER A 511 26.58 3.16 6.70
N SER A 512 26.74 4.14 7.58
CA SER A 512 26.26 4.08 8.96
C SER A 512 24.76 3.81 9.07
N THR A 513 24.01 4.10 8.01
CA THR A 513 22.56 3.95 7.91
C THR A 513 22.11 2.65 7.24
N SER A 514 23.01 1.72 6.87
CA SER A 514 22.61 0.42 6.32
C SER A 514 21.87 -0.44 7.35
N SER A 515 20.80 -1.13 6.92
CA SER A 515 20.01 -2.02 7.77
C SER A 515 20.42 -3.48 7.57
N VAL A 516 20.66 -4.21 8.67
CA VAL A 516 21.00 -5.65 8.64
C VAL A 516 19.82 -6.47 8.08
N LEU A 517 18.57 -6.09 8.38
CA LEU A 517 17.40 -6.75 7.81
C LEU A 517 17.46 -6.73 6.28
N TRP A 518 17.62 -5.55 5.69
CA TRP A 518 17.62 -5.41 4.23
C TRP A 518 18.85 -6.02 3.57
N GLN A 519 20.01 -5.99 4.24
CA GLN A 519 21.21 -6.69 3.75
C GLN A 519 20.99 -8.20 3.65
N ARG A 520 20.33 -8.80 4.64
CA ARG A 520 20.03 -10.24 4.64
C ARG A 520 18.93 -10.60 3.65
N VAL A 521 17.89 -9.79 3.54
CA VAL A 521 16.82 -9.95 2.54
C VAL A 521 17.43 -9.88 1.13
N GLU A 522 18.23 -8.87 0.83
CA GLU A 522 18.91 -8.74 -0.46
C GLU A 522 19.80 -9.95 -0.76
N LYS A 523 20.60 -10.40 0.21
CA LYS A 523 21.52 -11.52 0.04
C LYS A 523 20.80 -12.84 -0.23
N LEU A 524 19.73 -13.13 0.52
CA LEU A 524 19.13 -14.47 0.60
C LEU A 524 17.90 -14.64 -0.29
N TYR A 525 17.25 -13.53 -0.73
CA TYR A 525 16.03 -13.54 -1.52
C TYR A 525 16.17 -12.81 -2.86
N LYS A 526 17.40 -12.76 -3.43
CA LYS A 526 17.67 -12.06 -4.70
C LYS A 526 16.72 -12.46 -5.82
N LYS A 527 16.49 -13.75 -5.99
CA LYS A 527 15.63 -14.26 -7.05
C LYS A 527 14.18 -13.81 -6.83
N GLU A 528 13.69 -14.00 -5.62
CA GLU A 528 12.34 -13.63 -5.22
C GLU A 528 12.10 -12.11 -5.36
N ILE A 529 13.10 -11.28 -5.03
CA ILE A 529 13.07 -9.83 -5.24
C ILE A 529 12.97 -9.50 -6.73
N VAL A 530 13.80 -10.14 -7.56
CA VAL A 530 13.83 -9.87 -9.01
C VAL A 530 12.51 -10.30 -9.66
N ASP A 531 12.01 -11.49 -9.32
CA ASP A 531 10.73 -11.98 -9.83
C ASP A 531 9.60 -11.01 -9.44
N ARG A 532 9.53 -10.58 -8.17
CA ARG A 532 8.56 -9.62 -7.66
C ARG A 532 8.68 -8.26 -8.37
N TYR A 533 9.88 -7.77 -8.54
CA TYR A 533 10.13 -6.51 -9.22
C TYR A 533 9.56 -6.51 -10.65
N PHE A 534 9.93 -7.51 -11.47
CA PHE A 534 9.47 -7.54 -12.86
C PHE A 534 7.98 -7.89 -12.98
N GLU A 535 7.39 -8.63 -12.06
CA GLU A 535 5.95 -8.83 -11.99
C GLU A 535 5.22 -7.50 -11.73
N LEU A 536 5.71 -6.71 -10.79
CA LEU A 536 5.14 -5.40 -10.47
C LEU A 536 5.40 -4.37 -11.58
N ARG A 537 6.57 -4.38 -12.22
CA ARG A 537 6.89 -3.54 -13.40
C ARG A 537 5.97 -3.79 -14.59
N ALA A 538 5.41 -4.98 -14.70
CA ALA A 538 4.42 -5.31 -15.72
C ALA A 538 2.97 -4.93 -15.33
N THR A 539 2.75 -4.34 -14.17
CA THR A 539 1.42 -4.02 -13.60
C THR A 539 1.45 -2.69 -12.84
N VAL A 540 1.48 -2.74 -11.51
CA VAL A 540 1.35 -1.56 -10.62
C VAL A 540 2.50 -0.55 -10.78
N LEU A 541 3.69 -1.01 -11.09
CA LEU A 541 4.87 -0.17 -11.29
C LEU A 541 5.21 0.05 -12.77
N ASP A 542 4.25 -0.17 -13.68
CA ASP A 542 4.34 0.28 -15.06
C ASP A 542 4.45 1.81 -15.11
N GLU A 543 5.26 2.33 -16.01
CA GLU A 543 5.57 3.77 -16.05
C GLU A 543 4.34 4.61 -16.40
N ASP A 544 3.53 4.15 -17.37
CA ASP A 544 2.28 4.85 -17.75
C ASP A 544 1.30 4.84 -16.56
N HIS A 545 1.17 3.69 -15.84
CA HIS A 545 0.31 3.60 -14.66
C HIS A 545 0.74 4.56 -13.54
N VAL A 546 2.05 4.64 -13.28
CA VAL A 546 2.59 5.57 -12.27
C VAL A 546 2.34 7.02 -12.67
N LEU A 547 2.60 7.39 -13.93
CA LEU A 547 2.38 8.74 -14.43
C LEU A 547 0.88 9.12 -14.40
N ASP A 548 0.00 8.20 -14.79
CA ASP A 548 -1.44 8.40 -14.73
C ASP A 548 -1.91 8.63 -13.28
N ALA A 549 -1.38 7.88 -12.30
CA ALA A 549 -1.72 8.06 -10.89
C ALA A 549 -1.31 9.45 -10.36
N PHE A 550 -0.14 9.96 -10.76
CA PHE A 550 0.27 11.32 -10.43
C PHE A 550 -0.56 12.38 -11.16
N ALA A 551 -0.85 12.18 -12.44
CA ALA A 551 -1.66 13.09 -13.25
C ALA A 551 -3.09 13.19 -12.71
N ASP A 552 -3.71 12.06 -12.33
CA ASP A 552 -5.05 12.01 -11.74
C ASP A 552 -5.11 12.75 -10.40
N PHE A 553 -4.07 12.60 -9.56
CA PHE A 553 -3.99 13.33 -8.32
C PHE A 553 -3.89 14.85 -8.58
N GLN A 554 -3.03 15.27 -9.50
CA GLN A 554 -2.89 16.70 -9.87
C GLN A 554 -4.19 17.26 -10.46
N ALA A 555 -4.88 16.49 -11.32
CA ALA A 555 -6.17 16.88 -11.89
C ALA A 555 -7.28 17.04 -10.83
N SER A 556 -7.10 16.51 -9.62
CA SER A 556 -8.03 16.70 -8.50
C SER A 556 -7.84 18.04 -7.77
N ILE A 557 -6.81 18.82 -8.11
CA ILE A 557 -6.53 20.14 -7.54
C ILE A 557 -6.96 21.21 -8.56
N PRO A 558 -7.95 22.07 -8.25
CA PRO A 558 -8.33 23.17 -9.12
C PRO A 558 -7.18 24.17 -9.34
N ASP A 559 -7.04 24.70 -10.54
CA ASP A 559 -5.98 25.66 -10.90
C ASP A 559 -5.97 26.92 -10.00
N ASP A 560 -7.15 27.40 -9.63
CA ASP A 560 -7.28 28.57 -8.76
C ASP A 560 -6.84 28.28 -7.32
N VAL A 561 -7.04 27.05 -6.83
CA VAL A 561 -6.56 26.61 -5.51
C VAL A 561 -5.04 26.48 -5.52
N GLN A 562 -4.48 25.90 -6.57
CA GLN A 562 -3.02 25.83 -6.74
C GLN A 562 -2.39 27.23 -6.83
N ALA A 563 -3.04 28.15 -7.54
CA ALA A 563 -2.59 29.54 -7.62
C ALA A 563 -2.64 30.26 -6.26
N GLN A 564 -3.69 30.04 -5.47
CA GLN A 564 -3.81 30.57 -4.10
C GLN A 564 -2.75 30.00 -3.16
N GLU A 565 -2.45 28.70 -3.27
CA GLU A 565 -1.37 28.04 -2.52
C GLU A 565 -0.02 28.68 -2.81
N THR A 566 0.31 28.81 -4.10
CA THR A 566 1.55 29.45 -4.57
C THR A 566 1.65 30.89 -4.10
N ALA A 567 0.58 31.68 -4.26
CA ALA A 567 0.57 33.07 -3.83
C ALA A 567 0.78 33.25 -2.32
N ARG A 568 0.33 32.27 -1.52
CA ARG A 568 0.44 32.33 -0.07
C ARG A 568 1.79 31.86 0.47
N TRP A 569 2.34 30.82 -0.09
CA TRP A 569 3.46 30.09 0.50
C TRP A 569 4.75 30.11 -0.34
N ASP A 570 4.67 30.35 -1.65
CA ASP A 570 5.81 30.33 -2.56
C ASP A 570 6.12 31.75 -3.06
N SER A 571 7.01 32.45 -2.38
CA SER A 571 7.46 33.78 -2.80
C SER A 571 8.89 33.73 -3.32
N ALA A 572 9.32 34.77 -4.04
CA ALA A 572 10.70 34.89 -4.50
C ALA A 572 11.72 34.96 -3.36
N GLU A 573 11.29 35.40 -2.17
CA GLU A 573 12.13 35.54 -0.97
C GLU A 573 12.16 34.24 -0.15
N THR A 574 11.04 33.51 -0.16
CA THR A 574 10.87 32.23 0.56
C THR A 574 10.18 31.20 -0.35
N PRO A 575 10.89 30.67 -1.37
CA PRO A 575 10.29 29.70 -2.27
C PRO A 575 10.01 28.40 -1.51
N ILE A 576 8.85 27.80 -1.77
CA ILE A 576 8.58 26.43 -1.33
C ILE A 576 9.60 25.49 -2.00
N PRO A 577 10.34 24.69 -1.23
CA PRO A 577 11.23 23.72 -1.82
C PRO A 577 10.43 22.60 -2.53
N GLY A 578 11.07 21.87 -3.43
CA GLY A 578 10.50 20.72 -4.12
C GLY A 578 10.42 20.88 -5.63
N TYR A 579 9.99 19.81 -6.29
CA TYR A 579 9.97 19.68 -7.73
C TYR A 579 8.55 19.64 -8.30
N PRO A 580 8.34 20.15 -9.53
CA PRO A 580 7.07 20.01 -10.24
C PRO A 580 6.81 18.55 -10.64
N ILE A 581 5.58 18.28 -11.11
CA ILE A 581 5.18 16.94 -11.56
C ILE A 581 6.07 16.39 -12.69
N THR A 582 6.57 17.25 -13.57
CA THR A 582 7.46 16.87 -14.68
C THR A 582 8.75 16.19 -14.23
N GLN A 583 9.17 16.38 -12.98
CA GLN A 583 10.34 15.70 -12.43
C GLN A 583 10.08 14.20 -12.19
N ILE A 584 8.82 13.79 -12.02
CA ILE A 584 8.47 12.36 -11.91
C ILE A 584 8.76 11.65 -13.23
N GLU A 585 8.37 12.25 -14.38
CA GLU A 585 8.67 11.74 -15.70
C GLU A 585 10.19 11.63 -15.91
N GLU A 586 10.94 12.73 -15.64
CA GLU A 586 12.41 12.72 -15.71
C GLU A 586 13.04 11.61 -14.84
N TYR A 587 12.49 11.40 -13.63
CA TYR A 587 12.94 10.36 -12.72
C TYR A 587 12.71 8.96 -13.30
N LEU A 588 11.53 8.68 -13.82
CA LEU A 588 11.18 7.39 -14.40
C LEU A 588 12.06 7.10 -15.62
N ASP A 589 12.21 8.04 -16.54
CA ASP A 589 13.04 7.92 -17.73
C ASP A 589 14.53 7.68 -17.42
N THR A 590 15.01 8.23 -16.32
CA THR A 590 16.44 8.20 -15.98
C THR A 590 16.79 7.05 -15.05
N TYR A 591 16.02 6.85 -13.99
CA TYR A 591 16.34 5.92 -12.91
C TYR A 591 15.86 4.50 -13.19
N VAL A 592 14.64 4.33 -13.67
CA VAL A 592 14.01 3.02 -13.79
C VAL A 592 14.71 2.10 -14.79
N PRO A 593 15.14 2.56 -16.00
CA PRO A 593 15.88 1.71 -16.92
C PRO A 593 17.21 1.19 -16.34
N ARG A 594 17.88 2.00 -15.50
CA ARG A 594 19.10 1.60 -14.80
C ARG A 594 18.80 0.59 -13.69
N LEU A 595 17.71 0.77 -12.98
CA LEU A 595 17.25 -0.16 -11.96
C LEU A 595 16.87 -1.50 -12.60
N ASP A 596 16.13 -1.49 -13.70
CA ASP A 596 15.81 -2.68 -14.52
C ASP A 596 17.07 -3.44 -14.92
N GLN A 597 18.07 -2.73 -15.46
CA GLN A 597 19.35 -3.34 -15.84
C GLN A 597 20.06 -3.98 -14.64
N LYS A 598 20.03 -3.31 -13.49
CA LYS A 598 20.67 -3.80 -12.27
C LYS A 598 20.01 -5.08 -11.76
N PHE A 599 18.67 -5.12 -11.68
CA PHE A 599 17.96 -6.33 -11.26
C PHE A 599 18.15 -7.50 -12.26
N ARG A 600 18.15 -7.23 -13.58
CA ARG A 600 18.50 -8.26 -14.57
C ARG A 600 19.91 -8.82 -14.35
N GLY A 601 20.86 -7.96 -14.00
CA GLY A 601 22.23 -8.35 -13.67
C GLY A 601 22.34 -9.30 -12.47
N TRP A 602 21.39 -9.26 -11.53
CA TRP A 602 21.38 -10.18 -10.40
C TRP A 602 21.06 -11.63 -10.76
N LEU A 603 20.36 -11.86 -11.88
CA LEU A 603 20.04 -13.20 -12.38
C LEU A 603 21.22 -13.86 -13.10
N THR A 604 22.19 -13.09 -13.55
CA THR A 604 23.33 -13.54 -14.37
C THR A 604 24.66 -13.57 -13.60
N ALA A 605 24.67 -13.07 -12.38
CA ALA A 605 25.83 -13.07 -11.46
C ALA A 605 25.75 -14.21 -10.44
#